data_bcb25ee05a9d511404fc8d4993e947af
#
_entry.id   bcb25ee05a9d511404fc8d4993e947af
#
_cell.length_a   1.000
_cell.length_b   1.000
_cell.length_c   1.000
_cell.angle_alpha   90.00
_cell.angle_beta   90.00
_cell.angle_gamma   90.00
#
_symmetry.space_group_name_H-M   'P 1'
#
loop_
_entity.id
_entity.type
_entity.pdbx_description
1 polymer ?
#
loop_
_entity_poly.entity_id
_entity_poly.type
_entity_poly.pdbx_seq_one_letter_code
_entity_poly.pdbx_strand_id
1 'polypeptide(L)'
;HGLGHGIGVSVHEYPPNLSKNEMAKIEIKDNMCFTIEPGLYNEKHFGIRLENSCYMKKGKITSLVHMNYEKKLIDFSMLNEQEKEWLNEFEVL
;
A
#
# COMPACT_ATOMS: atom_id res chain seq x y z
N HIS A 1 6.14 4.01 -11.67
CA HIS A 1 4.67 3.88 -11.56
C HIS A 1 4.14 4.74 -10.41
N GLY A 2 2.82 4.94 -10.35
CA GLY A 2 2.20 5.64 -9.24
C GLY A 2 2.25 4.83 -7.94
N LEU A 3 1.83 5.46 -6.85
CA LEU A 3 1.85 4.85 -5.52
C LEU A 3 0.63 3.96 -5.25
N GLY A 4 -0.38 4.00 -6.10
CA GLY A 4 -1.57 3.18 -5.95
C GLY A 4 -2.66 3.54 -6.95
N HIS A 5 -3.66 2.68 -7.04
CA HIS A 5 -4.78 2.83 -7.98
C HIS A 5 -6.06 2.29 -7.37
N GLY A 6 -7.19 2.70 -7.95
CA GLY A 6 -8.48 2.15 -7.57
C GLY A 6 -8.64 0.70 -8.00
N ILE A 7 -9.49 0.00 -7.28
CA ILE A 7 -9.89 -1.38 -7.57
C ILE A 7 -11.42 -1.41 -7.61
N GLY A 8 -11.98 -1.98 -8.66
CA GLY A 8 -13.41 -2.16 -8.79
C GLY A 8 -13.70 -3.44 -9.55
N VAL A 9 -14.60 -3.36 -10.51
CA VAL A 9 -14.85 -4.48 -11.43
C VAL A 9 -13.56 -4.79 -12.19
N SER A 10 -12.80 -3.74 -12.55
CA SER A 10 -11.46 -3.90 -13.13
C SER A 10 -10.40 -3.79 -12.04
N VAL A 11 -9.28 -4.50 -12.23
CA VAL A 11 -8.15 -4.46 -11.29
C VAL A 11 -7.55 -3.05 -11.18
N HIS A 12 -7.61 -2.27 -12.26
CA HIS A 12 -7.25 -0.86 -12.28
C HIS A 12 -8.50 -0.06 -12.65
N GLU A 13 -9.08 0.61 -11.67
CA GLU A 13 -10.32 1.34 -11.89
C GLU A 13 -10.33 2.66 -11.13
N TYR A 14 -10.27 3.75 -11.88
CA TYR A 14 -10.35 5.10 -11.34
C TYR A 14 -11.81 5.46 -11.00
N PRO A 15 -12.11 6.21 -9.94
CA PRO A 15 -11.22 6.66 -8.87
C PRO A 15 -11.00 5.59 -7.80
N PRO A 16 -10.00 5.73 -6.90
CA PRO A 16 -9.04 6.82 -6.79
C PRO A 16 -7.74 6.54 -7.56
N ASN A 17 -6.81 7.50 -7.47
CA ASN A 17 -5.46 7.35 -8.01
C ASN A 17 -4.47 8.01 -7.03
N LEU A 18 -3.44 7.29 -6.63
CA LEU A 18 -2.39 7.79 -5.75
C LEU A 18 -1.14 8.07 -6.59
N SER A 19 -1.00 9.33 -7.01
CA SER A 19 0.13 9.76 -7.83
C SER A 19 0.32 11.27 -7.70
N LYS A 20 1.25 11.80 -8.48
CA LYS A 20 1.49 13.25 -8.53
C LYS A 20 0.70 13.96 -9.62
N ASN A 21 -0.15 13.26 -10.35
CA ASN A 21 -0.91 13.86 -11.45
C ASN A 21 -2.27 14.41 -10.98
N GLU A 22 -3.00 15.05 -11.92
CA GLU A 22 -4.29 15.67 -11.63
C GLU A 22 -5.35 14.68 -11.13
N MET A 23 -5.30 13.43 -11.55
CA MET A 23 -6.26 12.42 -11.13
C MET A 23 -6.19 12.13 -9.64
N ALA A 24 -5.04 12.36 -9.02
CA ALA A 24 -4.85 12.16 -7.57
C ALA A 24 -5.52 13.23 -6.72
N LYS A 25 -6.06 14.28 -7.31
CA LYS A 25 -6.75 15.35 -6.59
C LYS A 25 -8.18 14.98 -6.20
N ILE A 26 -8.70 13.87 -6.70
CA ILE A 26 -10.02 13.38 -6.29
C ILE A 26 -9.90 12.78 -4.90
N GLU A 27 -10.73 13.28 -3.98
CA GLU A 27 -10.75 12.80 -2.61
C GLU A 27 -11.14 11.31 -2.54
N ILE A 28 -10.43 10.56 -1.71
CA ILE A 28 -10.77 9.17 -1.44
C ILE A 28 -11.91 9.13 -0.43
N LYS A 29 -13.05 8.60 -0.85
CA LYS A 29 -14.25 8.53 -0.03
C LYS A 29 -14.44 7.14 0.57
N ASP A 30 -15.27 7.04 1.61
CA ASP A 30 -15.62 5.79 2.23
C ASP A 30 -16.11 4.77 1.17
N ASN A 31 -15.75 3.53 1.38
CA ASN A 31 -16.05 2.37 0.53
C ASN A 31 -15.26 2.31 -0.79
N MET A 32 -14.39 3.27 -1.07
CA MET A 32 -13.48 3.13 -2.20
C MET A 32 -12.40 2.11 -1.87
N CYS A 33 -12.16 1.19 -2.81
CA CYS A 33 -11.09 0.20 -2.73
C CYS A 33 -9.91 0.66 -3.59
N PHE A 34 -8.70 0.48 -3.08
CA PHE A 34 -7.50 0.93 -3.79
C PHE A 34 -6.26 0.20 -3.29
N THR A 35 -5.19 0.29 -4.06
CA THR A 35 -3.90 -0.26 -3.66
C THR A 35 -3.00 0.83 -3.08
N ILE A 36 -2.07 0.42 -2.23
CA ILE A 36 -0.92 1.22 -1.82
C ILE A 36 0.30 0.37 -2.18
N GLU A 37 1.13 0.85 -3.12
CA GLU A 37 2.18 0.02 -3.70
C GLU A 37 3.48 0.77 -4.00
N PRO A 38 4.09 1.42 -2.99
CA PRO A 38 5.37 2.08 -3.20
C PRO A 38 6.45 1.06 -3.58
N GLY A 39 7.38 1.50 -4.42
CA GLY A 39 8.45 0.63 -4.87
C GLY A 39 9.74 1.39 -5.14
N LEU A 40 10.84 0.69 -5.03
CA LEU A 40 12.18 1.16 -5.38
C LEU A 40 12.77 0.21 -6.40
N TYR A 41 13.30 0.74 -7.49
CA TYR A 41 13.78 -0.05 -8.60
C TYR A 41 15.18 0.38 -9.00
N ASN A 42 16.06 -0.60 -9.22
CA ASN A 42 17.41 -0.36 -9.72
C ASN A 42 17.61 -1.23 -10.96
N GLU A 43 17.81 -0.61 -12.10
CA GLU A 43 17.93 -1.29 -13.39
C GLU A 43 19.06 -2.32 -13.43
N LYS A 44 20.11 -2.13 -12.63
CA LYS A 44 21.30 -2.98 -12.63
C LYS A 44 21.24 -4.14 -11.65
N HIS A 45 20.32 -4.10 -10.69
CA HIS A 45 20.27 -5.07 -9.60
C HIS A 45 18.89 -5.71 -9.45
N PHE A 46 17.98 -5.00 -8.81
CA PHE A 46 16.65 -5.53 -8.53
C PHE A 46 15.68 -4.40 -8.24
N GLY A 47 14.41 -4.75 -8.18
CA GLY A 47 13.36 -3.86 -7.68
C GLY A 47 12.69 -4.48 -6.48
N ILE A 48 12.07 -3.67 -5.67
CA ILE A 48 11.25 -4.11 -4.56
C ILE A 48 9.99 -3.26 -4.49
N ARG A 49 8.87 -3.89 -4.27
CA ARG A 49 7.57 -3.23 -4.10
C ARG A 49 6.85 -3.86 -2.92
N LEU A 50 6.28 -3.03 -2.06
CA LEU A 50 5.37 -3.46 -1.02
C LEU A 50 3.97 -3.01 -1.44
N GLU A 51 3.06 -3.95 -1.58
CA GLU A 51 1.72 -3.66 -2.08
C GLU A 51 0.65 -4.22 -1.15
N ASN A 52 -0.37 -3.44 -0.89
CA ASN A 52 -1.53 -3.87 -0.15
C ASN A 52 -2.78 -3.35 -0.82
N SER A 53 -3.85 -4.14 -0.73
CA SER A 53 -5.18 -3.74 -1.16
C SER A 53 -5.96 -3.26 0.06
N CYS A 54 -6.54 -2.09 -0.05
CA CYS A 54 -7.16 -1.39 1.06
C CYS A 54 -8.54 -0.87 0.67
N TYR A 55 -9.30 -0.46 1.67
CA TYR A 55 -10.51 0.31 1.46
C TYR A 55 -10.63 1.40 2.52
N MET A 56 -11.38 2.43 2.21
CA MET A 56 -11.64 3.50 3.15
C MET A 56 -12.89 3.15 3.97
N LYS A 57 -12.75 3.18 5.29
CA LYS A 57 -13.84 2.91 6.22
C LYS A 57 -13.88 3.96 7.31
N LYS A 58 -14.95 4.75 7.35
CA LYS A 58 -15.13 5.81 8.35
C LYS A 58 -13.92 6.74 8.42
N GLY A 59 -13.41 7.14 7.26
CA GLY A 59 -12.26 8.03 7.16
C GLY A 59 -10.91 7.39 7.46
N LYS A 60 -10.85 6.06 7.62
CA LYS A 60 -9.60 5.35 7.91
C LYS A 60 -9.27 4.34 6.80
N ILE A 61 -7.99 4.28 6.45
CA ILE A 61 -7.50 3.27 5.51
C ILE A 61 -7.48 1.92 6.24
N THR A 62 -8.17 0.95 5.68
CA THR A 62 -8.31 -0.37 6.27
C THR A 62 -7.77 -1.42 5.30
N SER A 63 -6.88 -2.28 5.75
CA SER A 63 -6.34 -3.35 4.92
C SER A 63 -7.39 -4.41 4.64
N LEU A 64 -7.45 -4.88 3.39
CA LEU A 64 -8.29 -6.01 3.01
C LEU A 64 -7.60 -7.33 3.28
N VAL A 65 -6.27 -7.33 3.30
CA VAL A 65 -5.47 -8.55 3.44
C VAL A 65 -4.43 -8.34 4.53
N HIS A 66 -4.31 -9.30 5.42
CA HIS A 66 -3.25 -9.36 6.41
C HIS A 66 -2.45 -10.63 6.15
N MET A 67 -1.14 -10.50 6.03
CA MET A 67 -0.25 -11.63 5.81
C MET A 67 1.14 -11.29 6.34
N ASN A 68 1.87 -12.33 6.71
CA ASN A 68 3.21 -12.14 7.23
C ASN A 68 4.18 -11.81 6.10
N TYR A 69 5.04 -10.84 6.34
CA TYR A 69 6.16 -10.56 5.44
C TYR A 69 7.25 -11.61 5.62
N GLU A 70 8.06 -11.82 4.58
CA GLU A 70 9.25 -12.64 4.68
C GLU A 70 10.31 -11.89 5.50
N LYS A 71 10.50 -12.29 6.73
CA LYS A 71 11.37 -11.58 7.68
C LYS A 71 12.85 -11.54 7.27
N LYS A 72 13.28 -12.49 6.45
CA LYS A 72 14.64 -12.50 5.90
C LYS A 72 14.92 -11.32 4.98
N LEU A 73 13.87 -10.69 4.46
CA LEU A 73 13.99 -9.53 3.57
C LEU A 73 13.88 -8.19 4.31
N ILE A 74 13.72 -8.23 5.64
CA ILE A 74 13.55 -7.03 6.46
C ILE A 74 14.79 -6.80 7.31
N ASP A 75 15.40 -5.62 7.16
CA ASP A 75 16.45 -5.18 8.09
C ASP A 75 15.80 -4.41 9.23
N PHE A 76 15.54 -5.12 10.33
CA PHE A 76 14.87 -4.55 11.50
C PHE A 76 15.64 -3.40 12.16
N SER A 77 16.95 -3.35 11.96
CA SER A 77 17.77 -2.26 12.52
C SER A 77 17.46 -0.90 11.87
N MET A 78 16.86 -0.92 10.67
CA MET A 78 16.47 0.29 9.94
C MET A 78 15.07 0.78 10.31
N LEU A 79 14.32 0.00 11.08
CA LEU A 79 12.97 0.36 11.49
C LEU A 79 12.97 1.07 12.84
N ASN A 80 12.21 2.15 12.97
CA ASN A 80 11.98 2.77 14.28
C ASN A 80 10.90 1.98 15.04
N GLU A 81 10.69 2.34 16.30
CA GLU A 81 9.75 1.60 17.16
C GLU A 81 8.31 1.68 16.66
N GLN A 82 7.90 2.81 16.10
CA GLN A 82 6.57 2.97 15.54
C GLN A 82 6.37 2.06 14.32
N GLU A 83 7.36 1.96 13.46
CA GLU A 83 7.30 1.11 12.28
C GLU A 83 7.25 -0.38 12.65
N LYS A 84 7.99 -0.78 13.68
CA LYS A 84 7.93 -2.15 14.21
C LYS A 84 6.55 -2.48 14.75
N GLU A 85 5.92 -1.53 15.43
CA GLU A 85 4.58 -1.69 15.96
C GLU A 85 3.55 -1.83 14.85
N TRP A 86 3.63 -1.00 13.81
CA TRP A 86 2.76 -1.12 12.63
C TRP A 86 2.91 -2.46 11.93
N LEU A 87 4.14 -2.96 11.84
CA LEU A 87 4.41 -4.26 11.23
C LEU A 87 3.72 -5.38 12.03
N ASN A 88 3.82 -5.33 13.36
CA ASN A 88 3.15 -6.31 14.23
C ASN A 88 1.63 -6.26 14.10
N GLU A 89 1.06 -5.08 13.99
CA GLU A 89 -0.38 -4.91 13.81
C GLU A 89 -0.87 -5.45 12.47
N PHE A 90 -0.04 -5.36 11.44
CA PHE A 90 -0.39 -5.80 10.10
C PHE A 90 -0.30 -7.33 9.95
N GLU A 91 0.67 -7.95 10.57
CA GLU A 91 0.91 -9.39 10.40
C GLU A 91 -0.21 -10.25 11.00
N VAL A 92 -0.46 -11.37 10.32
CA VAL A 92 -1.36 -12.41 10.82
C VAL A 92 -0.63 -13.23 11.88
N LEU A 93 -1.28 -13.51 12.94
CA LEU A 93 -0.73 -14.32 14.03
C LEU A 93 -0.79 -15.82 13.71
#